data_a725df7ab9be4deeefeefe87186adca8
#
_entry.id   a725df7ab9be4deeefeefe87186adca8
#
_cell.length_a   1.000
_cell.length_b   1.000
_cell.length_c   1.000
_cell.angle_alpha   90.00
_cell.angle_beta   90.00
_cell.angle_gamma   90.00
#
_symmetry.space_group_name_H-M   'P 1'
#
loop_
_entity.id
_entity.type
_entity.pdbx_description
1 polymer ?
#
loop_
_entity_poly.entity_id
_entity_poly.type
_entity_poly.pdbx_seq_one_letter_code
_entity_poly.pdbx_strand_id
1 'polypeptide(L)'
;DESAVSGLSEARLEQQISEVIDSTNNALASSKANDPEVDTFEAIKQAARGLTGEAGDKCLYILDSGLSTEGELNVLSENLHRLIDVQPIVDKLQKDHALPDLTGVQVVWIGLGDAADKQEDLTSRNKNTLKELWEAVLTTSGAEVTFKNLPLTEEGSTDRELPEVTPIPIVHDSNDFDPLQVNQVKPLFNGDEATFVDRDDAVSELSPIVDYLLEHPDYTVILAGTTATAGTNEQCKELSLRRAEAVRQLMIDMGTSETQIKHVIGLGYDHEFHVEDLNADG
;
A
#
# COMPACT_ATOMS: atom_id res chain seq x y z
N ASP A 1 -37.50 22.33 27.01
CA ASP A 1 -37.40 20.87 26.97
C ASP A 1 -36.70 20.34 25.68
N GLU A 2 -36.00 21.21 24.98
CA GLU A 2 -35.15 20.83 23.84
C GLU A 2 -33.96 19.90 24.27
N SER A 3 -33.47 20.02 25.50
CA SER A 3 -32.37 19.17 26.02
C SER A 3 -32.79 17.70 26.22
N ALA A 4 -34.06 17.43 26.55
CA ALA A 4 -34.56 16.07 26.73
C ALA A 4 -34.79 15.35 25.41
N VAL A 5 -35.14 16.09 24.35
CA VAL A 5 -35.34 15.54 23.00
C VAL A 5 -33.99 15.25 22.33
N SER A 6 -32.98 16.09 22.56
CA SER A 6 -31.62 15.84 22.03
C SER A 6 -30.97 14.60 22.67
N GLY A 7 -31.08 14.43 23.99
CA GLY A 7 -30.53 13.25 24.69
C GLY A 7 -31.20 11.93 24.29
N LEU A 8 -32.52 11.93 24.04
CA LEU A 8 -33.23 10.76 23.54
C LEU A 8 -32.85 10.42 22.09
N SER A 9 -32.53 11.42 21.26
CA SER A 9 -32.08 11.19 19.89
C SER A 9 -30.64 10.65 19.86
N GLU A 10 -29.80 11.13 20.75
CA GLU A 10 -28.41 10.72 20.89
C GLU A 10 -28.29 9.25 21.40
N ALA A 11 -29.00 8.91 22.49
CA ALA A 11 -29.08 7.54 23.00
C ALA A 11 -29.66 6.55 21.98
N ARG A 12 -30.63 7.00 21.15
CA ARG A 12 -31.20 6.17 20.09
C ARG A 12 -30.21 5.96 18.96
N LEU A 13 -29.42 6.96 18.62
CA LEU A 13 -28.36 6.86 17.64
C LEU A 13 -27.25 5.90 18.11
N GLU A 14 -26.81 6.03 19.37
CA GLU A 14 -25.84 5.13 19.97
C GLU A 14 -26.34 3.66 19.97
N GLN A 15 -27.60 3.44 20.30
CA GLN A 15 -28.21 2.10 20.24
C GLN A 15 -28.18 1.56 18.80
N GLN A 16 -28.58 2.36 17.81
CA GLN A 16 -28.57 1.93 16.40
C GLN A 16 -27.15 1.61 15.92
N ILE A 17 -26.16 2.42 16.29
CA ILE A 17 -24.75 2.17 15.98
C ILE A 17 -24.31 0.83 16.60
N SER A 18 -24.64 0.59 17.87
CA SER A 18 -24.32 -0.68 18.55
C SER A 18 -24.96 -1.88 17.86
N GLU A 19 -26.24 -1.79 17.49
CA GLU A 19 -26.95 -2.84 16.76
C GLU A 19 -26.32 -3.13 15.39
N VAL A 20 -25.86 -2.10 14.66
CA VAL A 20 -25.15 -2.28 13.38
C VAL A 20 -23.80 -2.95 13.60
N ILE A 21 -23.02 -2.51 14.60
CA ILE A 21 -21.73 -3.10 14.95
C ILE A 21 -21.90 -4.58 15.30
N ASP A 22 -22.85 -4.91 16.17
CA ASP A 22 -23.12 -6.30 16.60
C ASP A 22 -23.57 -7.17 15.43
N SER A 23 -24.43 -6.65 14.55
CA SER A 23 -24.90 -7.34 13.35
C SER A 23 -23.73 -7.60 12.39
N THR A 24 -22.87 -6.61 12.18
CA THR A 24 -21.67 -6.73 11.32
C THR A 24 -20.69 -7.74 11.88
N ASN A 25 -20.39 -7.67 13.17
CA ASN A 25 -19.50 -8.61 13.83
C ASN A 25 -20.04 -10.06 13.75
N ASN A 26 -21.34 -10.26 13.94
CA ASN A 26 -21.97 -11.57 13.81
C ASN A 26 -21.93 -12.08 12.37
N ALA A 27 -22.14 -11.21 11.38
CA ALA A 27 -22.03 -11.58 9.97
C ALA A 27 -20.61 -12.01 9.61
N LEU A 28 -19.60 -11.22 10.01
CA LEU A 28 -18.18 -11.56 9.80
C LEU A 28 -17.79 -12.87 10.51
N ALA A 29 -18.21 -13.04 11.77
CA ALA A 29 -17.92 -14.25 12.55
C ALA A 29 -18.59 -15.51 11.97
N SER A 30 -19.72 -15.38 11.29
CA SER A 30 -20.45 -16.49 10.65
C SER A 30 -20.03 -16.74 9.20
N SER A 31 -19.35 -15.80 8.57
CA SER A 31 -18.90 -15.94 7.19
C SER A 31 -17.86 -17.03 7.07
N LYS A 32 -17.95 -17.83 6.01
CA LYS A 32 -17.03 -18.91 5.68
C LYS A 32 -16.79 -18.94 4.18
N ALA A 33 -15.53 -19.00 3.77
CA ALA A 33 -15.17 -19.31 2.41
C ALA A 33 -15.58 -20.74 2.07
N ASN A 34 -16.18 -20.96 0.91
CA ASN A 34 -16.58 -22.27 0.41
C ASN A 34 -15.75 -22.71 -0.79
N ASP A 35 -15.22 -21.75 -1.53
CA ASP A 35 -14.43 -21.96 -2.74
C ASP A 35 -12.97 -21.59 -2.49
N PRO A 36 -12.02 -22.24 -3.16
CA PRO A 36 -10.60 -22.05 -2.93
C PRO A 36 -10.02 -20.77 -3.55
N GLU A 37 -10.74 -20.13 -4.47
CA GLU A 37 -10.27 -18.97 -5.21
C GLU A 37 -11.06 -17.71 -4.82
N VAL A 38 -10.53 -16.54 -5.19
CA VAL A 38 -11.09 -15.23 -4.83
C VAL A 38 -11.42 -14.43 -6.09
N ASP A 39 -12.68 -13.98 -6.20
CA ASP A 39 -13.14 -13.02 -7.19
C ASP A 39 -13.64 -11.74 -6.49
N THR A 40 -12.69 -10.89 -6.12
CA THR A 40 -12.97 -9.60 -5.48
C THR A 40 -13.78 -8.68 -6.39
N PHE A 41 -13.55 -8.75 -7.72
CA PHE A 41 -14.24 -7.89 -8.66
C PHE A 41 -15.73 -8.24 -8.77
N GLU A 42 -16.08 -9.54 -8.85
CA GLU A 42 -17.48 -9.96 -8.84
C GLU A 42 -18.17 -9.64 -7.49
N ALA A 43 -17.44 -9.76 -6.36
CA ALA A 43 -17.98 -9.36 -5.06
C ALA A 43 -18.34 -7.85 -5.03
N ILE A 44 -17.48 -6.99 -5.59
CA ILE A 44 -17.76 -5.56 -5.75
C ILE A 44 -18.95 -5.33 -6.67
N LYS A 45 -19.07 -6.05 -7.78
CA LYS A 45 -20.23 -5.98 -8.70
C LYS A 45 -21.53 -6.36 -8.01
N GLN A 46 -21.51 -7.38 -7.16
CA GLN A 46 -22.68 -7.78 -6.37
C GLN A 46 -23.06 -6.71 -5.33
N ALA A 47 -22.08 -6.15 -4.62
CA ALA A 47 -22.31 -5.05 -3.68
C ALA A 47 -22.91 -3.81 -4.39
N ALA A 48 -22.37 -3.42 -5.55
CA ALA A 48 -22.89 -2.32 -6.36
C ALA A 48 -24.37 -2.54 -6.74
N ARG A 49 -24.72 -3.76 -7.17
CA ARG A 49 -26.13 -4.12 -7.43
C ARG A 49 -27.04 -3.96 -6.23
N GLY A 50 -26.53 -4.31 -5.04
CA GLY A 50 -27.24 -4.12 -3.78
C GLY A 50 -27.47 -2.66 -3.38
N LEU A 51 -26.59 -1.76 -3.81
CA LEU A 51 -26.68 -0.33 -3.57
C LEU A 51 -27.54 0.42 -4.61
N THR A 52 -27.89 -0.24 -5.70
CA THR A 52 -28.67 0.36 -6.79
C THR A 52 -30.09 0.67 -6.32
N GLY A 53 -30.51 1.93 -6.49
CA GLY A 53 -31.85 2.39 -6.11
C GLY A 53 -32.04 2.74 -4.64
N GLU A 54 -31.05 2.47 -3.78
CA GLU A 54 -31.08 2.87 -2.39
C GLU A 54 -30.94 4.40 -2.26
N ALA A 55 -31.66 4.98 -1.30
CA ALA A 55 -31.62 6.42 -1.01
C ALA A 55 -30.60 6.75 0.08
N GLY A 56 -29.99 7.94 0.02
CA GLY A 56 -29.05 8.45 0.98
C GLY A 56 -27.58 8.26 0.54
N ASP A 57 -26.68 8.59 1.44
CA ASP A 57 -25.24 8.43 1.22
C ASP A 57 -24.87 6.93 1.20
N LYS A 58 -24.09 6.55 0.21
CA LYS A 58 -23.70 5.16 -0.02
C LYS A 58 -22.24 4.98 0.29
N CYS A 59 -21.94 4.00 1.13
CA CYS A 59 -20.56 3.63 1.48
C CYS A 59 -20.36 2.14 1.31
N LEU A 60 -19.28 1.75 0.63
CA LEU A 60 -18.85 0.36 0.46
C LEU A 60 -17.52 0.17 1.19
N TYR A 61 -17.51 -0.68 2.20
CA TYR A 61 -16.29 -1.10 2.88
C TYR A 61 -15.79 -2.40 2.27
N ILE A 62 -14.55 -2.41 1.81
CA ILE A 62 -13.87 -3.60 1.28
C ILE A 62 -12.79 -4.00 2.28
N LEU A 63 -12.86 -5.23 2.77
CA LEU A 63 -11.90 -5.85 3.68
C LEU A 63 -11.27 -7.03 2.93
N ASP A 64 -10.28 -6.75 2.12
CA ASP A 64 -9.70 -7.72 1.19
C ASP A 64 -8.28 -7.33 0.79
N SER A 65 -7.45 -8.32 0.46
CA SER A 65 -6.09 -8.09 -0.05
C SER A 65 -6.04 -7.51 -1.47
N GLY A 66 -7.13 -7.62 -2.23
CA GLY A 66 -7.19 -7.25 -3.64
C GLY A 66 -6.48 -8.23 -4.59
N LEU A 67 -6.01 -9.36 -4.07
CA LEU A 67 -5.30 -10.38 -4.84
C LEU A 67 -6.28 -11.38 -5.44
N SER A 68 -7.12 -10.90 -6.37
CA SER A 68 -8.12 -11.72 -7.06
C SER A 68 -7.45 -12.78 -7.93
N THR A 69 -7.85 -14.03 -7.76
CA THR A 69 -7.28 -15.20 -8.46
C THR A 69 -8.21 -15.79 -9.51
N GLU A 70 -9.44 -15.33 -9.55
CA GLU A 70 -10.46 -15.70 -10.54
C GLU A 70 -11.19 -14.47 -11.11
N GLY A 71 -12.08 -14.70 -12.07
CA GLY A 71 -12.98 -13.72 -12.64
C GLY A 71 -12.40 -12.84 -13.73
N GLU A 72 -13.10 -11.75 -14.02
CA GLU A 72 -12.77 -10.83 -15.12
C GLU A 72 -11.53 -9.97 -14.79
N LEU A 73 -11.27 -9.73 -13.50
CA LEU A 73 -10.07 -9.07 -13.03
C LEU A 73 -9.24 -10.05 -12.18
N ASN A 74 -8.51 -10.88 -12.86
CA ASN A 74 -7.67 -11.91 -12.27
C ASN A 74 -6.21 -11.44 -12.20
N VAL A 75 -5.79 -10.99 -11.01
CA VAL A 75 -4.45 -10.45 -10.76
C VAL A 75 -3.35 -11.50 -10.97
N LEU A 76 -3.68 -12.78 -10.73
CA LEU A 76 -2.76 -13.90 -11.00
C LEU A 76 -2.44 -14.02 -12.50
N SER A 77 -3.46 -13.90 -13.37
CA SER A 77 -3.29 -14.00 -14.82
C SER A 77 -2.65 -12.76 -15.43
N GLU A 78 -2.85 -11.58 -14.84
CA GLU A 78 -2.28 -10.31 -15.32
C GLU A 78 -0.80 -10.14 -14.98
N ASN A 79 -0.22 -11.05 -14.20
CA ASN A 79 1.20 -11.00 -13.81
C ASN A 79 1.58 -9.66 -13.17
N LEU A 80 1.07 -9.41 -11.98
CA LEU A 80 1.23 -8.15 -11.24
C LEU A 80 2.65 -7.56 -11.29
N HIS A 81 3.69 -8.41 -11.20
CA HIS A 81 5.08 -7.98 -11.22
C HIS A 81 5.56 -7.44 -12.58
N ARG A 82 4.86 -7.74 -13.67
CA ARG A 82 5.17 -7.25 -15.04
C ARG A 82 4.25 -6.13 -15.47
N LEU A 83 3.23 -5.84 -14.70
CA LEU A 83 2.27 -4.81 -15.03
C LEU A 83 2.92 -3.43 -14.86
N ILE A 84 3.12 -2.73 -15.98
CA ILE A 84 3.71 -1.38 -16.02
C ILE A 84 2.62 -0.32 -16.14
N ASP A 85 1.49 -0.67 -16.79
CA ASP A 85 0.37 0.24 -17.04
C ASP A 85 -0.94 -0.51 -16.83
N VAL A 86 -1.76 0.00 -15.93
CA VAL A 86 -3.06 -0.58 -15.57
C VAL A 86 -4.18 -0.16 -16.53
N GLN A 87 -3.97 0.90 -17.31
CA GLN A 87 -5.00 1.46 -18.19
C GLN A 87 -5.55 0.49 -19.21
N PRO A 88 -4.74 -0.37 -19.87
CA PRO A 88 -5.26 -1.36 -20.82
C PRO A 88 -6.27 -2.35 -20.22
N ILE A 89 -6.09 -2.69 -18.93
CA ILE A 89 -7.02 -3.56 -18.21
C ILE A 89 -8.34 -2.82 -17.98
N VAL A 90 -8.27 -1.58 -17.51
CA VAL A 90 -9.45 -0.74 -17.27
C VAL A 90 -10.22 -0.50 -18.56
N ASP A 91 -9.53 -0.17 -19.66
CA ASP A 91 -10.12 0.05 -20.98
C ASP A 91 -10.83 -1.21 -21.49
N LYS A 92 -10.25 -2.39 -21.25
CA LYS A 92 -10.88 -3.68 -21.60
C LYS A 92 -12.16 -3.89 -20.79
N LEU A 93 -12.12 -3.72 -19.47
CA LEU A 93 -13.30 -3.85 -18.60
C LEU A 93 -14.41 -2.88 -19.02
N GLN A 94 -14.05 -1.64 -19.36
CA GLN A 94 -15.00 -0.63 -19.82
C GLN A 94 -15.61 -1.01 -21.18
N LYS A 95 -14.79 -1.46 -22.13
CA LYS A 95 -15.23 -1.90 -23.45
C LYS A 95 -16.16 -3.11 -23.38
N ASP A 96 -15.89 -4.03 -22.48
CA ASP A 96 -16.67 -5.26 -22.28
C ASP A 96 -17.91 -5.02 -21.41
N HIS A 97 -18.14 -3.76 -20.98
CA HIS A 97 -19.24 -3.36 -20.08
C HIS A 97 -19.24 -4.13 -18.75
N ALA A 98 -18.07 -4.49 -18.28
CA ALA A 98 -17.87 -5.28 -17.06
C ALA A 98 -17.84 -4.42 -15.79
N LEU A 99 -17.54 -3.12 -15.91
CA LEU A 99 -17.45 -2.22 -14.77
C LEU A 99 -18.78 -2.04 -14.05
N PRO A 100 -18.84 -2.12 -12.70
CA PRO A 100 -20.04 -1.81 -11.94
C PRO A 100 -20.35 -0.31 -11.98
N ASP A 101 -21.61 0.06 -11.74
CA ASP A 101 -21.98 1.45 -11.51
C ASP A 101 -21.84 1.75 -10.01
N LEU A 102 -20.82 2.52 -9.67
CA LEU A 102 -20.51 3.00 -8.32
C LEU A 102 -20.68 4.53 -8.22
N THR A 103 -21.45 5.12 -9.11
CA THR A 103 -21.68 6.58 -9.11
C THR A 103 -22.26 7.04 -7.78
N GLY A 104 -21.55 7.95 -7.11
CA GLY A 104 -21.93 8.50 -5.81
C GLY A 104 -21.72 7.53 -4.62
N VAL A 105 -20.94 6.48 -4.81
CA VAL A 105 -20.54 5.57 -3.74
C VAL A 105 -19.15 5.95 -3.22
N GLN A 106 -19.03 6.08 -1.91
CA GLN A 106 -17.73 6.18 -1.22
C GLN A 106 -17.22 4.78 -0.96
N VAL A 107 -16.04 4.46 -1.48
CA VAL A 107 -15.36 3.18 -1.24
C VAL A 107 -14.24 3.37 -0.23
N VAL A 108 -14.27 2.59 0.84
CA VAL A 108 -13.19 2.53 1.84
C VAL A 108 -12.59 1.14 1.79
N TRP A 109 -11.35 1.04 1.36
CA TRP A 109 -10.63 -0.24 1.27
C TRP A 109 -9.62 -0.38 2.41
N ILE A 110 -9.64 -1.53 3.08
CA ILE A 110 -8.77 -1.89 4.21
C ILE A 110 -8.11 -3.23 3.88
N GLY A 111 -6.81 -3.35 4.09
CA GLY A 111 -6.05 -4.58 3.87
C GLY A 111 -5.55 -4.79 2.43
N LEU A 112 -5.61 -3.76 1.57
CA LEU A 112 -5.09 -3.89 0.20
C LEU A 112 -3.60 -4.22 0.20
N GLY A 113 -3.25 -5.33 -0.45
CA GLY A 113 -1.87 -5.82 -0.53
C GLY A 113 -1.35 -6.47 0.75
N ASP A 114 -2.22 -6.72 1.74
CA ASP A 114 -1.84 -7.53 2.90
C ASP A 114 -1.74 -9.00 2.49
N ALA A 115 -0.71 -9.67 2.96
CA ALA A 115 -0.43 -11.07 2.69
C ALA A 115 -0.53 -11.89 3.98
N ALA A 116 -0.92 -13.15 3.86
CA ALA A 116 -0.99 -14.09 4.97
C ALA A 116 -0.71 -15.52 4.49
N ASP A 117 -0.34 -16.39 5.41
CA ASP A 117 -0.13 -17.82 5.19
C ASP A 117 0.90 -18.12 4.06
N LYS A 118 0.42 -18.71 2.96
CA LYS A 118 1.26 -19.12 1.82
C LYS A 118 1.54 -17.99 0.83
N GLN A 119 0.83 -16.86 0.93
CA GLN A 119 1.08 -15.71 0.11
C GLN A 119 2.31 -14.96 0.64
N GLU A 120 3.36 -14.87 -0.17
CA GLU A 120 4.52 -14.05 0.16
C GLU A 120 4.13 -12.57 0.20
N ASP A 121 4.82 -11.79 1.03
CA ASP A 121 4.65 -10.35 1.09
C ASP A 121 4.90 -9.71 -0.28
N LEU A 122 4.00 -8.82 -0.66
CA LEU A 122 4.16 -8.07 -1.89
C LEU A 122 5.31 -7.08 -1.77
N THR A 123 6.11 -6.97 -2.83
CA THR A 123 7.09 -5.89 -2.95
C THR A 123 6.38 -4.53 -2.95
N SER A 124 7.10 -3.46 -2.62
CA SER A 124 6.55 -2.10 -2.66
C SER A 124 5.99 -1.75 -4.04
N ARG A 125 6.67 -2.19 -5.11
CA ARG A 125 6.19 -2.05 -6.49
C ARG A 125 4.85 -2.76 -6.69
N ASN A 126 4.76 -4.02 -6.31
CA ASN A 126 3.53 -4.80 -6.49
C ASN A 126 2.36 -4.20 -5.68
N LYS A 127 2.61 -3.71 -4.46
CA LYS A 127 1.58 -3.00 -3.66
C LYS A 127 1.09 -1.74 -4.36
N ASN A 128 2.00 -0.94 -4.92
CA ASN A 128 1.64 0.28 -5.64
C ASN A 128 0.87 -0.02 -6.93
N THR A 129 1.35 -0.97 -7.74
CA THR A 129 0.65 -1.39 -8.96
C THR A 129 -0.75 -1.94 -8.67
N LEU A 130 -0.87 -2.74 -7.60
CA LEU A 130 -2.17 -3.26 -7.17
C LEU A 130 -3.11 -2.13 -6.73
N LYS A 131 -2.60 -1.14 -6.01
CA LYS A 131 -3.36 0.04 -5.60
C LYS A 131 -3.79 0.85 -6.81
N GLU A 132 -2.89 1.14 -7.74
CA GLU A 132 -3.20 1.87 -8.99
C GLU A 132 -4.27 1.15 -9.81
N LEU A 133 -4.19 -0.17 -9.92
CA LEU A 133 -5.17 -0.98 -10.63
C LEU A 133 -6.57 -0.83 -10.01
N TRP A 134 -6.70 -1.08 -8.71
CA TRP A 134 -7.99 -0.99 -8.04
C TRP A 134 -8.53 0.44 -7.97
N GLU A 135 -7.66 1.44 -7.78
CA GLU A 135 -8.04 2.86 -7.82
C GLU A 135 -8.59 3.24 -9.20
N ALA A 136 -7.91 2.85 -10.28
CA ALA A 136 -8.35 3.11 -11.64
C ALA A 136 -9.68 2.40 -11.97
N VAL A 137 -9.85 1.14 -11.58
CA VAL A 137 -11.10 0.39 -11.78
C VAL A 137 -12.26 1.03 -11.05
N LEU A 138 -12.09 1.36 -9.77
CA LEU A 138 -13.16 1.90 -8.93
C LEU A 138 -13.53 3.34 -9.31
N THR A 139 -12.53 4.19 -9.61
CA THR A 139 -12.80 5.57 -10.05
C THR A 139 -13.44 5.62 -11.42
N THR A 140 -13.03 4.75 -12.35
CA THR A 140 -13.69 4.61 -13.66
C THR A 140 -15.12 4.09 -13.51
N SER A 141 -15.41 3.33 -12.47
CA SER A 141 -16.76 2.89 -12.08
C SER A 141 -17.60 4.00 -11.42
N GLY A 142 -17.03 5.18 -11.16
CA GLY A 142 -17.71 6.35 -10.58
C GLY A 142 -17.62 6.49 -9.07
N ALA A 143 -16.78 5.71 -8.39
CA ALA A 143 -16.58 5.77 -6.95
C ALA A 143 -15.60 6.86 -6.51
N GLU A 144 -15.78 7.35 -5.27
CA GLU A 144 -14.74 8.05 -4.52
C GLU A 144 -14.01 7.03 -3.64
N VAL A 145 -12.69 6.86 -3.84
CA VAL A 145 -11.92 5.77 -3.23
C VAL A 145 -10.99 6.29 -2.14
N THR A 146 -10.97 5.61 -1.00
CA THR A 146 -10.01 5.83 0.09
C THR A 146 -9.40 4.51 0.52
N PHE A 147 -8.08 4.38 0.46
CA PHE A 147 -7.35 3.25 1.01
C PHE A 147 -6.91 3.56 2.44
N LYS A 148 -7.20 2.64 3.37
CA LYS A 148 -6.80 2.74 4.77
C LYS A 148 -5.73 1.71 5.07
N ASN A 149 -4.55 2.18 5.42
CA ASN A 149 -3.50 1.33 5.96
C ASN A 149 -3.74 1.22 7.48
N LEU A 150 -4.38 0.15 7.90
CA LEU A 150 -4.55 -0.18 9.31
C LEU A 150 -3.58 -1.33 9.61
N PRO A 151 -2.57 -1.14 10.45
CA PRO A 151 -1.69 -2.24 10.83
C PRO A 151 -2.52 -3.32 11.53
N LEU A 152 -2.38 -4.56 11.07
CA LEU A 152 -2.89 -5.72 11.78
C LEU A 152 -2.07 -5.87 13.06
N THR A 153 -2.69 -5.61 14.20
CA THR A 153 -2.03 -5.63 15.51
C THR A 153 -1.90 -7.02 16.12
N GLU A 154 -2.62 -8.00 15.57
CA GLU A 154 -2.58 -9.39 16.03
C GLU A 154 -2.62 -10.34 14.82
N GLU A 155 -1.81 -11.38 14.84
CA GLU A 155 -1.95 -12.50 13.92
C GLU A 155 -3.27 -13.19 14.23
N GLY A 156 -4.27 -12.99 13.38
CA GLY A 156 -5.54 -13.69 13.47
C GLY A 156 -5.33 -15.17 13.17
N SER A 157 -5.37 -16.02 14.18
CA SER A 157 -5.48 -17.46 13.93
C SER A 157 -6.96 -17.85 13.81
N THR A 158 -7.29 -18.61 12.80
CA THR A 158 -8.59 -19.26 12.72
C THR A 158 -8.43 -20.77 12.87
N ASP A 159 -9.19 -21.36 13.78
CA ASP A 159 -9.29 -22.82 13.91
C ASP A 159 -10.15 -23.47 12.79
N ARG A 160 -10.54 -22.69 11.78
CA ARG A 160 -11.40 -23.14 10.68
C ARG A 160 -10.53 -23.72 9.57
N GLU A 161 -10.88 -24.92 9.09
CA GLU A 161 -10.42 -25.38 7.78
C GLU A 161 -11.05 -24.49 6.70
N LEU A 162 -10.22 -23.66 6.06
CA LEU A 162 -10.60 -22.83 4.93
C LEU A 162 -10.01 -23.41 3.65
N PRO A 163 -10.68 -23.25 2.50
CA PRO A 163 -10.09 -23.59 1.22
C PRO A 163 -8.82 -22.79 0.99
N GLU A 164 -7.82 -23.42 0.35
CA GLU A 164 -6.58 -22.76 0.02
C GLU A 164 -6.75 -21.92 -1.25
N VAL A 165 -6.32 -20.66 -1.20
CA VAL A 165 -6.25 -19.78 -2.38
C VAL A 165 -4.91 -19.99 -3.07
N THR A 166 -4.90 -19.97 -4.41
CA THR A 166 -3.66 -20.04 -5.19
C THR A 166 -2.81 -18.80 -4.94
N PRO A 167 -1.57 -18.93 -4.38
CA PRO A 167 -0.73 -17.78 -4.14
C PRO A 167 -0.34 -17.11 -5.46
N ILE A 168 -0.34 -15.78 -5.46
CA ILE A 168 0.20 -15.00 -6.59
C ILE A 168 1.72 -15.05 -6.51
N PRO A 169 2.41 -15.48 -7.58
CA PRO A 169 3.87 -15.51 -7.58
C PRO A 169 4.44 -14.11 -7.43
N ILE A 170 5.21 -13.90 -6.39
CA ILE A 170 5.96 -12.67 -6.20
C ILE A 170 7.36 -12.91 -6.77
N VAL A 171 7.69 -12.17 -7.80
CA VAL A 171 9.04 -12.19 -8.35
C VAL A 171 9.82 -11.12 -7.58
N HIS A 172 10.66 -11.58 -6.69
CA HIS A 172 11.72 -10.77 -6.15
C HIS A 172 12.81 -10.71 -7.24
N ASP A 173 12.67 -9.74 -8.15
CA ASP A 173 13.86 -9.38 -8.91
C ASP A 173 14.90 -9.01 -7.89
N SER A 174 16.13 -9.44 -8.10
CA SER A 174 17.29 -9.08 -7.26
C SER A 174 17.50 -7.55 -7.18
N ASN A 175 16.62 -6.80 -7.77
CA ASN A 175 16.52 -5.36 -7.84
C ASN A 175 15.04 -4.93 -7.65
N ASP A 176 14.65 -4.74 -6.40
CA ASP A 176 13.38 -4.08 -6.04
C ASP A 176 13.38 -2.58 -6.40
N PHE A 177 14.15 -2.23 -7.42
CA PHE A 177 14.32 -0.87 -7.90
C PHE A 177 13.22 -0.52 -8.90
N ASP A 178 12.36 0.43 -8.55
CA ASP A 178 11.41 1.05 -9.46
C ASP A 178 11.87 2.49 -9.78
N PRO A 179 12.26 2.78 -11.03
CA PRO A 179 12.80 4.09 -11.41
C PRO A 179 11.78 5.24 -11.32
N LEU A 180 10.50 4.93 -11.21
CA LEU A 180 9.43 5.93 -11.16
C LEU A 180 8.86 6.16 -9.76
N GLN A 181 9.39 5.50 -8.75
CA GLN A 181 8.88 5.55 -7.38
C GLN A 181 9.93 5.88 -6.34
N VAL A 182 9.48 6.07 -5.09
CA VAL A 182 10.36 6.21 -3.94
C VAL A 182 10.95 4.85 -3.59
N ASN A 183 12.21 4.63 -3.95
CA ASN A 183 12.93 3.43 -3.59
C ASN A 183 13.57 3.61 -2.20
N GLN A 184 13.29 2.68 -1.29
CA GLN A 184 13.93 2.66 0.01
C GLN A 184 15.20 1.82 -0.05
N VAL A 185 16.35 2.45 0.07
CA VAL A 185 17.63 1.78 0.26
C VAL A 185 18.06 1.90 1.71
N LYS A 186 18.63 0.85 2.26
CA LYS A 186 18.97 0.76 3.69
C LYS A 186 20.47 0.55 3.90
N PRO A 187 21.35 1.43 3.38
CA PRO A 187 22.75 1.33 3.68
C PRO A 187 22.93 1.49 5.20
N LEU A 188 23.62 0.53 5.80
CA LEU A 188 23.87 0.57 7.23
C LEU A 188 24.95 1.60 7.55
N PHE A 189 24.61 2.53 8.42
CA PHE A 189 25.53 3.53 8.96
C PHE A 189 25.92 3.18 10.40
N ASN A 190 27.14 3.54 10.78
CA ASN A 190 27.53 3.52 12.18
C ASN A 190 26.66 4.46 13.00
N GLY A 191 26.42 4.13 14.27
CA GLY A 191 25.58 4.92 15.15
C GLY A 191 26.06 6.38 15.22
N ASP A 192 25.14 7.33 15.08
CA ASP A 192 25.37 8.79 15.11
C ASP A 192 26.37 9.32 14.06
N GLU A 193 26.79 8.50 13.12
CA GLU A 193 27.75 8.85 12.08
C GLU A 193 27.13 8.75 10.67
N ALA A 194 27.83 9.33 9.70
CA ALA A 194 27.54 9.20 8.27
C ALA A 194 28.58 8.32 7.55
N THR A 195 29.18 7.38 8.27
CA THR A 195 30.11 6.37 7.76
C THR A 195 29.40 5.05 7.63
N PHE A 196 29.54 4.38 6.50
CA PHE A 196 28.95 3.05 6.28
C PHE A 196 29.58 2.02 7.23
N VAL A 197 28.76 1.10 7.75
CA VAL A 197 29.25 -0.06 8.49
C VAL A 197 30.05 -0.96 7.57
N ASP A 198 29.50 -1.24 6.38
CA ASP A 198 30.17 -1.94 5.30
C ASP A 198 29.93 -1.19 3.98
N ARG A 199 31.01 -0.84 3.29
CA ARG A 199 30.92 -0.10 2.02
C ARG A 199 30.50 -1.01 0.87
N ASP A 200 30.86 -2.28 0.89
CA ASP A 200 30.54 -3.22 -0.18
C ASP A 200 29.05 -3.59 -0.12
N ASP A 201 28.49 -3.70 1.08
CA ASP A 201 27.03 -3.85 1.25
C ASP A 201 26.29 -2.61 0.74
N ALA A 202 26.77 -1.40 1.07
CA ALA A 202 26.17 -0.17 0.56
C ALA A 202 26.26 -0.04 -0.97
N VAL A 203 27.36 -0.51 -1.59
CA VAL A 203 27.49 -0.60 -3.05
C VAL A 203 26.44 -1.56 -3.63
N SER A 204 26.27 -2.72 -3.01
CA SER A 204 25.28 -3.71 -3.45
C SER A 204 23.85 -3.15 -3.41
N GLU A 205 23.50 -2.45 -2.33
CA GLU A 205 22.20 -1.81 -2.16
C GLU A 205 21.93 -0.71 -3.20
N LEU A 206 22.96 0.03 -3.60
CA LEU A 206 22.81 1.16 -4.53
C LEU A 206 23.00 0.78 -6.00
N SER A 207 23.62 -0.40 -6.29
CA SER A 207 23.90 -0.83 -7.66
C SER A 207 22.70 -0.75 -8.60
N PRO A 208 21.49 -1.23 -8.23
CA PRO A 208 20.34 -1.16 -9.12
C PRO A 208 20.00 0.25 -9.59
N ILE A 209 20.07 1.22 -8.66
CA ILE A 209 19.79 2.63 -8.96
C ILE A 209 20.87 3.22 -9.85
N VAL A 210 22.13 2.93 -9.52
CA VAL A 210 23.29 3.43 -10.28
C VAL A 210 23.28 2.86 -11.68
N ASP A 211 23.10 1.55 -11.85
CA ASP A 211 23.05 0.87 -13.15
C ASP A 211 21.93 1.48 -14.03
N TYR A 212 20.75 1.70 -13.44
CA TYR A 212 19.66 2.35 -14.16
C TYR A 212 20.01 3.78 -14.60
N LEU A 213 20.61 4.59 -13.72
CA LEU A 213 21.01 5.95 -14.07
C LEU A 213 22.12 6.00 -15.13
N LEU A 214 23.01 5.02 -15.15
CA LEU A 214 24.05 4.89 -16.18
C LEU A 214 23.48 4.53 -17.55
N GLU A 215 22.44 3.71 -17.58
CA GLU A 215 21.73 3.33 -18.81
C GLU A 215 20.76 4.44 -19.29
N HIS A 216 20.30 5.30 -18.39
CA HIS A 216 19.32 6.35 -18.65
C HIS A 216 19.85 7.74 -18.25
N PRO A 217 20.73 8.38 -19.03
CA PRO A 217 21.37 9.65 -18.66
C PRO A 217 20.42 10.85 -18.57
N ASP A 218 19.19 10.74 -19.06
CA ASP A 218 18.12 11.74 -18.98
C ASP A 218 17.32 11.66 -17.66
N TYR A 219 17.46 10.57 -16.92
CA TYR A 219 16.83 10.42 -15.60
C TYR A 219 17.64 11.08 -14.49
N THR A 220 16.93 11.51 -13.47
CA THR A 220 17.53 12.18 -12.31
C THR A 220 16.93 11.65 -11.02
N VAL A 221 17.72 11.70 -9.94
CA VAL A 221 17.33 11.20 -8.61
C VAL A 221 17.36 12.34 -7.59
N ILE A 222 16.50 12.22 -6.58
CA ILE A 222 16.52 13.02 -5.35
C ILE A 222 16.87 12.07 -4.21
N LEU A 223 17.86 12.41 -3.41
CA LEU A 223 18.27 11.62 -2.24
C LEU A 223 17.68 12.26 -0.98
N ALA A 224 16.83 11.53 -0.29
CA ALA A 224 16.22 11.93 0.97
C ALA A 224 16.70 11.02 2.11
N GLY A 225 17.51 11.55 3.00
CA GLY A 225 17.94 10.85 4.20
C GLY A 225 16.90 10.91 5.32
N THR A 226 16.77 9.82 6.05
CA THR A 226 15.91 9.71 7.22
C THR A 226 16.71 9.17 8.42
N THR A 227 16.17 9.27 9.62
CA THR A 227 16.76 8.71 10.84
C THR A 227 15.70 8.13 11.74
N ALA A 228 16.12 7.28 12.68
CA ALA A 228 15.34 6.89 13.83
C ALA A 228 15.01 8.07 14.74
N THR A 229 14.04 7.91 15.63
CA THR A 229 13.59 8.92 16.59
C THR A 229 14.58 9.01 17.77
N ALA A 230 15.76 9.57 17.54
CA ALA A 230 16.80 9.71 18.57
C ALA A 230 17.37 11.13 18.59
N GLY A 231 17.14 11.86 19.66
CA GLY A 231 17.59 13.25 19.81
C GLY A 231 16.56 14.29 19.35
N THR A 232 17.03 15.51 19.04
CA THR A 232 16.13 16.56 18.51
C THR A 232 15.93 16.42 17.01
N ASN A 233 14.79 16.90 16.50
CA ASN A 233 14.50 16.83 15.05
C ASN A 233 15.56 17.56 14.21
N GLU A 234 16.11 18.68 14.69
CA GLU A 234 17.20 19.39 14.02
C GLU A 234 18.48 18.54 13.91
N GLN A 235 18.87 17.86 15.00
CA GLN A 235 20.03 16.96 14.98
C GLN A 235 19.81 15.77 14.04
N CYS A 236 18.59 15.22 14.04
CA CYS A 236 18.20 14.14 13.15
C CYS A 236 18.20 14.58 11.68
N LYS A 237 17.73 15.79 11.38
CA LYS A 237 17.80 16.36 10.01
C LYS A 237 19.24 16.57 9.56
N GLU A 238 20.10 17.07 10.44
CA GLU A 238 21.52 17.26 10.11
C GLU A 238 22.24 15.91 9.88
N LEU A 239 21.98 14.91 10.73
CA LEU A 239 22.55 13.56 10.56
C LEU A 239 22.06 12.91 9.28
N SER A 240 20.74 12.96 9.01
CA SER A 240 20.15 12.37 7.82
C SER A 240 20.67 13.05 6.54
N LEU A 241 20.88 14.36 6.56
CA LEU A 241 21.51 15.07 5.43
C LEU A 241 22.94 14.59 5.20
N ARG A 242 23.75 14.46 6.25
CA ARG A 242 25.13 13.95 6.12
C ARG A 242 25.17 12.52 5.57
N ARG A 243 24.22 11.67 5.97
CA ARG A 243 24.07 10.31 5.43
C ARG A 243 23.68 10.31 3.97
N ALA A 244 22.73 11.15 3.57
CA ALA A 244 22.33 11.31 2.18
C ALA A 244 23.50 11.84 1.31
N GLU A 245 24.33 12.74 1.83
CA GLU A 245 25.55 13.20 1.14
C GLU A 245 26.62 12.09 1.02
N ALA A 246 26.73 11.19 2.00
CA ALA A 246 27.61 10.03 1.89
C ALA A 246 27.11 9.07 0.80
N VAL A 247 25.81 8.84 0.70
CA VAL A 247 25.20 8.07 -0.40
C VAL A 247 25.45 8.76 -1.74
N ARG A 248 25.24 10.08 -1.83
CA ARG A 248 25.55 10.84 -3.05
C ARG A 248 26.98 10.62 -3.49
N GLN A 249 27.94 10.75 -2.59
CA GLN A 249 29.34 10.57 -2.94
C GLN A 249 29.63 9.13 -3.40
N LEU A 250 29.03 8.14 -2.75
CA LEU A 250 29.18 6.73 -3.15
C LEU A 250 28.60 6.48 -4.54
N MET A 251 27.43 7.02 -4.86
CA MET A 251 26.84 6.90 -6.21
C MET A 251 27.74 7.54 -7.29
N ILE A 252 28.36 8.69 -7.00
CA ILE A 252 29.33 9.33 -7.89
C ILE A 252 30.58 8.44 -8.06
N ASP A 253 31.09 7.89 -6.98
CA ASP A 253 32.22 6.95 -7.03
C ASP A 253 31.90 5.71 -7.88
N MET A 254 30.65 5.27 -7.91
CA MET A 254 30.13 4.17 -8.73
C MET A 254 29.86 4.59 -10.19
N GLY A 255 29.96 5.87 -10.54
CA GLY A 255 29.87 6.36 -11.90
C GLY A 255 28.64 7.22 -12.24
N THR A 256 27.72 7.45 -11.30
CA THR A 256 26.58 8.35 -11.51
C THR A 256 27.07 9.78 -11.74
N SER A 257 26.51 10.48 -12.75
CA SER A 257 26.82 11.88 -12.99
C SER A 257 26.26 12.76 -11.87
N GLU A 258 27.05 13.76 -11.44
CA GLU A 258 26.55 14.76 -10.49
C GLU A 258 25.27 15.46 -10.97
N THR A 259 25.11 15.63 -12.28
CA THR A 259 23.96 16.29 -12.88
C THR A 259 22.67 15.45 -12.80
N GLN A 260 22.81 14.16 -12.57
CA GLN A 260 21.67 13.24 -12.36
C GLN A 260 21.18 13.28 -10.90
N ILE A 261 21.98 13.78 -9.94
CA ILE A 261 21.55 13.93 -8.56
C ILE A 261 21.06 15.35 -8.33
N LYS A 262 19.75 15.55 -8.39
CA LYS A 262 19.12 16.89 -8.39
C LYS A 262 19.13 17.55 -7.01
N HIS A 263 18.77 16.79 -5.98
CA HIS A 263 18.69 17.29 -4.62
C HIS A 263 19.16 16.23 -3.63
N VAL A 264 19.76 16.70 -2.55
CA VAL A 264 20.09 15.91 -1.38
C VAL A 264 19.46 16.60 -0.19
N ILE A 265 18.58 15.92 0.54
CA ILE A 265 17.82 16.49 1.65
C ILE A 265 17.88 15.58 2.88
N GLY A 266 17.87 16.19 4.05
CA GLY A 266 17.74 15.49 5.34
C GLY A 266 16.35 15.72 5.89
N LEU A 267 15.56 14.65 6.06
CA LEU A 267 14.20 14.74 6.57
C LEU A 267 14.13 14.52 8.10
N GLY A 268 15.15 13.92 8.70
CA GLY A 268 15.11 13.52 10.10
C GLY A 268 14.13 12.36 10.31
N TYR A 269 13.26 12.48 11.31
CA TYR A 269 12.22 11.49 11.60
C TYR A 269 10.79 12.03 11.47
N ASP A 270 10.59 13.35 11.39
CA ASP A 270 9.26 13.98 11.31
C ASP A 270 8.89 14.23 9.84
N HIS A 271 8.41 13.18 9.15
CA HIS A 271 8.04 13.22 7.74
C HIS A 271 7.08 12.06 7.39
N GLU A 272 6.43 12.16 6.23
CA GLU A 272 5.42 11.20 5.77
C GLU A 272 5.94 9.76 5.51
N PHE A 273 7.26 9.59 5.34
CA PHE A 273 7.89 8.27 5.15
C PHE A 273 8.44 7.69 6.46
N HIS A 274 8.14 8.32 7.61
CA HIS A 274 8.62 7.82 8.89
C HIS A 274 7.86 6.55 9.28
N VAL A 275 8.61 5.52 9.67
CA VAL A 275 8.07 4.32 10.28
C VAL A 275 8.40 4.38 11.76
N GLU A 276 7.43 4.19 12.63
CA GLU A 276 7.68 4.17 14.08
C GLU A 276 8.70 3.07 14.41
N ASP A 277 9.81 3.48 14.99
CA ASP A 277 10.95 2.64 15.32
C ASP A 277 11.03 2.26 16.81
N LEU A 278 10.07 2.73 17.59
CA LEU A 278 9.90 2.38 18.99
C LEU A 278 8.76 1.38 19.15
N ASN A 279 9.07 0.23 19.76
CA ASN A 279 8.04 -0.67 20.27
C ASN A 279 7.46 -0.13 21.58
N ALA A 280 6.37 -0.75 22.08
CA ALA A 280 5.64 -0.30 23.28
C ALA A 280 6.49 -0.20 24.56
N ASP A 281 7.69 -0.74 24.55
CA ASP A 281 8.63 -0.74 25.68
C ASP A 281 9.75 0.32 25.53
N GLY A 282 9.78 1.11 24.46
CA GLY A 282 10.76 2.17 24.18
C GLY A 282 12.03 1.62 23.57
#